data_6e77e9031782a05d183ac3024072f1d5
#
_entry.id   6e77e9031782a05d183ac3024072f1d5
#
_cell.length_a   1.000
_cell.length_b   1.000
_cell.length_c   1.000
_cell.angle_alpha   90.00
_cell.angle_beta   90.00
_cell.angle_gamma   90.00
#
_symmetry.space_group_name_H-M   'P 1'
#
loop_
_entity.id
_entity.type
_entity.pdbx_description
1 polymer ?
#
loop_
_entity_poly.entity_id
_entity_poly.type
_entity_poly.pdbx_seq_one_letter_code
_entity_poly.pdbx_strand_id
1 'polypeptide(L)'
;MDKLPKVAYFCMEFGLHEDFKIYAGGLGILAGDLLKTAKDCKFPLVGVGILWRQGYTKQLIGKNGKPCDCYPEYSYDFLEDTGVTINVRIRGRQVKCKIWKCTCFNNVSLYLLDTNIPENNEPCLTGQLYGWFPEERVAQEMILSIGGVRALKALKIDVDVYHFNDSHPVPAGIELIREKMKKDGMNFKDAWKETRKQIVFTTHTPVIEGNEVHDHKLLKYMGMYNGLTYNQMSQIGGDPFSMTAAGLRLSRKANAVGKLHGVTAKKMWANIQGASEIISITNGVHNGTWQDKRILKAYSDKSDLRETHLLLKKEMLEEIYNRNNIRLKENTLTIGFARRAAPYKRSDLIFKRPEIIELLLKGGKLQLIFSGKAYPNDLTGKKIVANLYSMTKLYPKNIVFLQDYDIKIGKILTRGCDVWLNNPIRPMEASGTSGMKAAMNGVLNLSVLDGWWPEGCKHGVNGWQIGNGYEGEDHERNDSESLYKVLLEEVIPTYYDKKDKWVSMMRSSIEMSSFQFSAERMLKEYYNLMYIQ
;
A
#
# COMPACT_ATOMS: atom_id res chain seq x y z
N MET A 1 31.22 14.55 4.22
CA MET A 1 29.99 13.89 3.75
C MET A 1 29.12 14.96 3.15
N ASP A 2 28.81 14.85 1.87
CA ASP A 2 27.91 15.79 1.22
C ASP A 2 26.55 15.73 1.92
N LYS A 3 25.93 16.92 2.08
CA LYS A 3 24.64 17.03 2.78
C LYS A 3 23.58 16.29 1.99
N LEU A 4 22.92 15.31 2.61
CA LEU A 4 21.83 14.57 1.96
C LEU A 4 20.72 15.53 1.51
N PRO A 5 20.12 15.30 0.31
CA PRO A 5 19.04 16.14 -0.19
C PRO A 5 17.80 16.07 0.71
N LYS A 6 17.19 17.22 0.93
CA LYS A 6 15.91 17.35 1.66
C LYS A 6 14.76 16.91 0.75
N VAL A 7 14.00 15.91 1.16
CA VAL A 7 12.95 15.30 0.36
C VAL A 7 11.57 15.64 0.92
N ALA A 8 10.66 16.09 0.04
CA ALA A 8 9.23 16.13 0.33
C ALA A 8 8.54 14.95 -0.36
N TYR A 9 8.00 14.04 0.44
CA TYR A 9 7.33 12.82 0.00
C TYR A 9 5.82 13.03 0.01
N PHE A 10 5.23 13.09 -1.17
CA PHE A 10 3.79 13.32 -1.39
C PHE A 10 3.06 12.00 -1.55
N CYS A 11 2.03 11.79 -0.76
CA CYS A 11 1.16 10.63 -0.87
C CYS A 11 -0.29 10.96 -0.46
N MET A 12 -1.26 10.34 -1.13
CA MET A 12 -2.68 10.50 -0.84
C MET A 12 -3.08 9.93 0.52
N GLU A 13 -2.33 8.96 1.03
CA GLU A 13 -2.64 8.22 2.25
C GLU A 13 -1.38 7.85 3.05
N PHE A 14 -1.50 7.81 4.39
CA PHE A 14 -0.41 7.44 5.30
C PHE A 14 -0.91 6.50 6.41
N GLY A 15 -0.45 5.26 6.42
CA GLY A 15 -0.78 4.26 7.44
C GLY A 15 0.22 4.26 8.58
N LEU A 16 0.08 5.15 9.53
CA LEU A 16 0.99 5.30 10.67
C LEU A 16 0.56 4.50 11.91
N HIS A 17 -0.73 4.50 12.22
CA HIS A 17 -1.30 3.87 13.41
C HIS A 17 -2.73 3.42 13.17
N GLU A 18 -3.21 2.42 13.92
CA GLU A 18 -4.59 1.94 13.85
C GLU A 18 -5.64 2.99 14.19
N ASP A 19 -5.33 3.95 15.06
CA ASP A 19 -6.24 5.04 15.44
C ASP A 19 -6.17 6.25 14.52
N PHE A 20 -5.25 6.26 13.56
CA PHE A 20 -5.11 7.34 12.59
C PHE A 20 -5.61 6.89 11.20
N LYS A 21 -6.90 7.10 10.95
CA LYS A 21 -7.64 6.53 9.81
C LYS A 21 -7.44 7.30 8.49
N ILE A 22 -6.21 7.71 8.18
CA ILE A 22 -5.85 8.45 6.94
C ILE A 22 -5.21 7.56 5.88
N TYR A 23 -5.58 6.31 5.81
CA TYR A 23 -5.09 5.33 4.82
C TYR A 23 -6.20 4.36 4.40
N ALA A 24 -6.07 3.83 3.18
CA ALA A 24 -6.97 2.82 2.64
C ALA A 24 -6.31 1.43 2.55
N GLY A 25 -5.06 1.37 2.14
CA GLY A 25 -4.42 0.11 1.84
C GLY A 25 -2.90 0.13 1.81
N GLY A 26 -2.34 -0.68 0.90
CA GLY A 26 -0.89 -0.92 0.83
C GLY A 26 -0.06 0.32 0.54
N LEU A 27 -0.60 1.25 -0.26
CA LEU A 27 0.07 2.52 -0.58
C LEU A 27 0.33 3.36 0.67
N GLY A 28 -0.70 3.54 1.50
CA GLY A 28 -0.58 4.30 2.74
C GLY A 28 0.30 3.61 3.78
N ILE A 29 0.23 2.29 3.87
CA ILE A 29 1.10 1.52 4.76
C ILE A 29 2.57 1.68 4.36
N LEU A 30 2.89 1.62 3.07
CA LEU A 30 4.24 1.87 2.57
C LEU A 30 4.71 3.28 2.90
N ALA A 31 3.86 4.29 2.68
CA ALA A 31 4.17 5.68 3.00
C ALA A 31 4.41 5.89 4.50
N GLY A 32 3.59 5.29 5.36
CA GLY A 32 3.78 5.32 6.81
C GLY A 32 5.08 4.64 7.26
N ASP A 33 5.37 3.46 6.71
CA ASP A 33 6.62 2.73 6.98
C ASP A 33 7.86 3.54 6.55
N LEU A 34 7.78 4.24 5.41
CA LEU A 34 8.86 5.09 4.92
C LEU A 34 9.11 6.28 5.86
N LEU A 35 8.06 6.97 6.35
CA LEU A 35 8.21 8.10 7.28
C LEU A 35 8.81 7.67 8.63
N LYS A 36 8.45 6.50 9.13
CA LYS A 36 9.02 5.93 10.36
C LYS A 36 10.50 5.58 10.17
N THR A 37 10.81 4.92 9.06
CA THR A 37 12.19 4.56 8.71
C THR A 37 13.06 5.79 8.53
N ALA A 38 12.54 6.85 7.89
CA ALA A 38 13.26 8.12 7.77
C ALA A 38 13.58 8.75 9.12
N LYS A 39 12.69 8.59 10.12
CA LYS A 39 12.93 9.02 11.51
C LYS A 39 14.03 8.21 12.17
N ASP A 40 13.93 6.88 12.09
CA ASP A 40 14.89 5.96 12.73
C ASP A 40 16.30 6.14 12.15
N CYS A 41 16.40 6.31 10.84
CA CYS A 41 17.67 6.48 10.12
C CYS A 41 18.14 7.95 10.02
N LYS A 42 17.37 8.91 10.54
CA LYS A 42 17.67 10.36 10.51
C LYS A 42 17.86 10.93 9.09
N PHE A 43 17.08 10.44 8.13
CA PHE A 43 17.05 10.99 6.78
C PHE A 43 16.26 12.32 6.73
N PRO A 44 16.76 13.35 5.98
CA PRO A 44 16.09 14.64 5.87
C PRO A 44 14.87 14.58 4.94
N LEU A 45 13.76 14.04 5.45
CA LEU A 45 12.52 13.81 4.72
C LEU A 45 11.32 14.37 5.49
N VAL A 46 10.34 14.91 4.78
CA VAL A 46 9.02 15.27 5.30
C VAL A 46 7.92 14.64 4.45
N GLY A 47 6.81 14.29 5.07
CA GLY A 47 5.62 13.82 4.39
C GLY A 47 4.65 14.98 4.09
N VAL A 48 3.93 14.89 2.96
CA VAL A 48 2.83 15.79 2.60
C VAL A 48 1.62 14.97 2.21
N GLY A 49 0.49 15.21 2.86
CA GLY A 49 -0.74 14.45 2.66
C GLY A 49 -1.99 15.28 2.93
N ILE A 50 -3.11 14.60 3.04
CA ILE A 50 -4.43 15.17 3.35
C ILE A 50 -4.91 14.62 4.70
N LEU A 51 -5.54 15.46 5.51
CA LEU A 51 -6.22 15.04 6.71
C LEU A 51 -7.64 14.56 6.36
N TRP A 52 -7.80 13.25 6.30
CA TRP A 52 -9.07 12.63 5.97
C TRP A 52 -9.97 12.55 7.22
N ARG A 53 -11.01 13.36 7.27
CA ARG A 53 -11.91 13.45 8.43
C ARG A 53 -12.82 12.23 8.58
N GLN A 54 -13.18 11.58 7.48
CA GLN A 54 -13.96 10.33 7.47
C GLN A 54 -13.10 9.11 7.11
N GLY A 55 -11.84 9.34 6.74
CA GLY A 55 -10.92 8.28 6.37
C GLY A 55 -11.37 7.52 5.13
N TYR A 56 -10.98 6.24 5.09
CA TYR A 56 -11.51 5.25 4.14
C TYR A 56 -12.76 4.57 4.73
N THR A 57 -13.42 3.70 3.98
CA THR A 57 -14.60 3.02 4.48
C THR A 57 -14.32 2.17 5.72
N LYS A 58 -15.20 2.24 6.72
CA LYS A 58 -15.40 1.20 7.72
C LYS A 58 -16.38 0.19 7.15
N GLN A 59 -15.89 -1.00 6.77
CA GLN A 59 -16.69 -2.00 6.07
C GLN A 59 -17.06 -3.14 6.99
N LEU A 60 -18.35 -3.28 7.25
CA LEU A 60 -18.95 -4.31 8.10
C LEU A 60 -19.85 -5.24 7.27
N ILE A 61 -20.15 -6.42 7.79
CA ILE A 61 -21.09 -7.35 7.16
C ILE A 61 -22.49 -7.12 7.72
N GLY A 62 -23.41 -6.76 6.84
CA GLY A 62 -24.82 -6.57 7.20
C GLY A 62 -25.54 -7.87 7.49
N LYS A 63 -26.78 -7.79 8.00
CA LYS A 63 -27.63 -8.96 8.33
C LYS A 63 -27.88 -9.88 7.12
N ASN A 64 -27.79 -9.35 5.92
CA ASN A 64 -27.93 -10.09 4.65
C ASN A 64 -26.63 -10.79 4.19
N GLY A 65 -25.56 -10.76 4.99
CA GLY A 65 -24.26 -11.34 4.67
C GLY A 65 -23.42 -10.55 3.66
N LYS A 66 -23.86 -9.34 3.27
CA LYS A 66 -23.15 -8.48 2.30
C LYS A 66 -22.39 -7.38 3.01
N PRO A 67 -21.23 -6.92 2.46
CA PRO A 67 -20.50 -5.80 3.01
C PRO A 67 -21.27 -4.50 2.87
N CYS A 68 -21.27 -3.71 3.96
CA CYS A 68 -21.85 -2.39 4.08
C CYS A 68 -20.76 -1.39 4.44
N ASP A 69 -20.76 -0.23 3.79
CA ASP A 69 -19.81 0.85 4.01
C ASP A 69 -20.37 1.88 4.99
N CYS A 70 -19.52 2.32 5.93
CA CYS A 70 -19.81 3.39 6.86
C CYS A 70 -18.66 4.40 6.85
N TYR A 71 -18.97 5.68 7.10
CA TYR A 71 -18.02 6.78 7.07
C TYR A 71 -18.15 7.61 8.35
N PRO A 72 -17.67 7.11 9.50
CA PRO A 72 -17.68 7.89 10.74
C PRO A 72 -16.71 9.08 10.62
N GLU A 73 -17.01 10.17 11.30
CA GLU A 73 -16.09 11.28 11.42
C GLU A 73 -15.09 11.04 12.53
N TYR A 74 -13.83 11.43 12.28
CA TYR A 74 -12.72 11.29 13.22
C TYR A 74 -12.15 12.67 13.57
N SER A 75 -11.83 12.86 14.84
CA SER A 75 -11.03 13.96 15.35
C SER A 75 -9.72 13.44 15.94
N TYR A 76 -8.66 14.23 15.89
CA TYR A 76 -7.32 13.81 16.27
C TYR A 76 -6.65 14.91 17.11
N ASP A 77 -6.72 14.77 18.43
CA ASP A 77 -6.19 15.75 19.39
C ASP A 77 -4.65 15.77 19.45
N PHE A 78 -4.00 14.75 18.87
CA PHE A 78 -2.55 14.65 18.79
C PHE A 78 -1.91 15.43 17.63
N LEU A 79 -2.70 16.09 16.79
CA LEU A 79 -2.19 16.89 15.69
C LEU A 79 -1.81 18.29 16.17
N GLU A 80 -0.64 18.74 15.78
CA GLU A 80 -0.15 20.11 16.01
C GLU A 80 -0.75 21.06 14.95
N ASP A 81 -1.43 22.10 15.41
CA ASP A 81 -1.86 23.20 14.53
C ASP A 81 -0.66 24.07 14.20
N THR A 82 -0.29 24.15 12.93
CA THR A 82 0.84 24.98 12.50
C THR A 82 0.52 26.49 12.47
N GLY A 83 -0.73 26.88 12.64
CA GLY A 83 -1.19 28.25 12.47
C GLY A 83 -1.16 28.76 11.01
N VAL A 84 -0.73 27.92 10.07
CA VAL A 84 -0.58 28.28 8.66
C VAL A 84 -1.78 27.80 7.84
N THR A 85 -2.26 28.66 6.95
CA THR A 85 -3.28 28.34 5.95
C THR A 85 -2.79 28.72 4.55
N ILE A 86 -3.27 27.98 3.55
CA ILE A 86 -3.02 28.27 2.12
C ILE A 86 -4.35 28.23 1.34
N ASN A 87 -4.32 28.71 0.12
CA ASN A 87 -5.47 28.66 -0.76
C ASN A 87 -5.16 27.84 -2.02
N VAL A 88 -6.15 27.04 -2.45
CA VAL A 88 -6.15 26.36 -3.76
C VAL A 88 -7.38 26.82 -4.52
N ARG A 89 -7.24 27.22 -5.79
CA ARG A 89 -8.38 27.64 -6.61
C ARG A 89 -9.00 26.41 -7.28
N ILE A 90 -10.22 26.05 -6.85
CA ILE A 90 -10.98 24.91 -7.36
C ILE A 90 -12.31 25.42 -7.92
N ARG A 91 -12.66 25.08 -9.15
CA ARG A 91 -13.90 25.53 -9.83
C ARG A 91 -14.09 27.06 -9.75
N GLY A 92 -12.99 27.80 -9.93
CA GLY A 92 -13.00 29.26 -9.87
C GLY A 92 -13.06 29.86 -8.46
N ARG A 93 -13.29 29.09 -7.41
CA ARG A 93 -13.40 29.53 -6.01
C ARG A 93 -12.08 29.29 -5.26
N GLN A 94 -11.81 30.14 -4.26
CA GLN A 94 -10.69 29.93 -3.34
C GLN A 94 -11.11 28.94 -2.25
N VAL A 95 -10.43 27.81 -2.18
CA VAL A 95 -10.57 26.81 -1.11
C VAL A 95 -9.40 26.98 -0.17
N LYS A 96 -9.69 27.36 1.08
CA LYS A 96 -8.69 27.54 2.13
C LYS A 96 -8.35 26.19 2.75
N CYS A 97 -7.07 25.89 2.90
CA CYS A 97 -6.58 24.68 3.54
C CYS A 97 -5.78 25.04 4.79
N LYS A 98 -6.18 24.51 5.93
CA LYS A 98 -5.42 24.55 7.17
C LYS A 98 -4.35 23.47 7.13
N ILE A 99 -3.20 23.73 7.72
CA ILE A 99 -2.08 22.78 7.73
C ILE A 99 -1.88 22.26 9.15
N TRP A 100 -1.99 20.95 9.27
CA TRP A 100 -1.70 20.21 10.51
C TRP A 100 -0.34 19.51 10.40
N LYS A 101 0.32 19.27 11.55
CA LYS A 101 1.56 18.51 11.61
C LYS A 101 1.41 17.31 12.55
N CYS A 102 1.94 16.17 12.12
CA CYS A 102 1.96 14.92 12.89
C CYS A 102 3.39 14.38 12.99
N THR A 103 3.84 14.09 14.26
CA THR A 103 5.13 13.47 14.57
C THR A 103 5.03 12.37 15.63
N CYS A 104 3.81 12.04 16.07
CA CYS A 104 3.53 11.28 17.28
C CYS A 104 3.68 9.75 17.17
N PHE A 105 3.86 9.21 15.94
CA PHE A 105 3.94 7.76 15.73
C PHE A 105 5.36 7.28 15.37
N ASN A 106 6.39 7.91 15.94
CA ASN A 106 7.79 7.70 15.61
C ASN A 106 8.06 7.92 14.11
N ASN A 107 7.52 8.99 13.55
CA ASN A 107 7.68 9.38 12.16
C ASN A 107 8.36 10.75 12.04
N VAL A 108 8.98 11.03 10.89
CA VAL A 108 9.37 12.39 10.51
C VAL A 108 8.14 13.27 10.33
N SER A 109 8.28 14.59 10.30
CA SER A 109 7.15 15.50 10.17
C SER A 109 6.27 15.15 8.96
N LEU A 110 4.99 14.92 9.20
CA LEU A 110 3.94 14.76 8.20
C LEU A 110 3.04 16.00 8.25
N TYR A 111 2.96 16.73 7.15
CA TYR A 111 2.09 17.88 6.99
C TYR A 111 0.83 17.48 6.25
N LEU A 112 -0.33 17.80 6.84
CA LEU A 112 -1.64 17.36 6.38
C LEU A 112 -2.52 18.58 6.07
N LEU A 113 -3.04 18.62 4.85
CA LEU A 113 -3.95 19.67 4.40
C LEU A 113 -5.39 19.30 4.76
N ASP A 114 -6.13 20.27 5.26
CA ASP A 114 -7.49 20.11 5.75
C ASP A 114 -8.38 21.25 5.24
N THR A 115 -9.42 20.94 4.50
CA THR A 115 -10.43 21.90 4.04
C THR A 115 -11.65 21.97 4.97
N ASN A 116 -11.72 21.12 6.00
CA ASN A 116 -12.84 21.13 6.95
C ASN A 116 -12.69 22.26 7.97
N ILE A 117 -12.86 23.48 7.47
CA ILE A 117 -12.82 24.72 8.24
C ILE A 117 -14.05 25.58 7.91
N PRO A 118 -14.53 26.42 8.86
CA PRO A 118 -15.77 27.18 8.70
C PRO A 118 -15.78 28.14 7.52
N GLU A 119 -14.61 28.59 7.08
CA GLU A 119 -14.48 29.57 5.99
C GLU A 119 -14.73 28.98 4.59
N ASN A 120 -14.82 27.68 4.47
CA ASN A 120 -15.10 27.01 3.20
C ASN A 120 -16.58 26.69 3.02
N ASN A 121 -17.13 27.00 1.85
CA ASN A 121 -18.51 26.60 1.48
C ASN A 121 -18.65 25.08 1.26
N GLU A 122 -17.56 24.39 0.95
CA GLU A 122 -17.48 22.94 0.70
C GLU A 122 -16.36 22.32 1.57
N PRO A 123 -16.56 22.20 2.89
CA PRO A 123 -15.51 21.69 3.78
C PRO A 123 -15.23 20.20 3.58
N CYS A 124 -16.16 19.46 2.98
CA CYS A 124 -16.11 18.00 2.85
C CYS A 124 -15.08 17.47 1.82
N LEU A 125 -14.36 18.32 1.07
CA LEU A 125 -13.39 17.87 0.07
C LEU A 125 -12.27 16.99 0.66
N THR A 126 -11.92 17.17 1.93
CA THR A 126 -11.00 16.33 2.68
C THR A 126 -11.72 15.38 3.66
N GLY A 127 -12.98 15.06 3.40
CA GLY A 127 -13.78 14.12 4.21
C GLY A 127 -13.36 12.66 3.94
N GLN A 128 -13.77 12.12 2.81
CA GLN A 128 -13.53 10.73 2.42
C GLN A 128 -12.29 10.58 1.55
N LEU A 129 -11.42 9.68 1.93
CA LEU A 129 -10.28 9.27 1.12
C LEU A 129 -10.78 8.59 -0.17
N TYR A 130 -10.35 9.08 -1.32
CA TYR A 130 -10.75 8.63 -2.66
C TYR A 130 -12.21 8.93 -3.02
N GLY A 131 -12.63 10.17 -2.97
CA GLY A 131 -14.00 10.66 -3.23
C GLY A 131 -14.83 9.91 -4.28
N TRP A 132 -16.14 10.09 -4.22
CA TRP A 132 -17.12 9.33 -5.01
C TRP A 132 -17.21 9.71 -6.48
N PHE A 133 -16.93 11.00 -6.77
CA PHE A 133 -17.13 11.57 -8.09
C PHE A 133 -15.80 12.04 -8.71
N PRO A 134 -15.70 12.09 -10.05
CA PRO A 134 -14.49 12.56 -10.72
C PRO A 134 -14.05 13.97 -10.28
N GLU A 135 -14.99 14.87 -10.03
CA GLU A 135 -14.73 16.24 -9.56
C GLU A 135 -14.10 16.25 -8.16
N GLU A 136 -14.61 15.44 -7.24
CA GLU A 136 -14.02 15.30 -5.90
C GLU A 136 -12.60 14.74 -5.99
N ARG A 137 -12.42 13.75 -6.85
CA ARG A 137 -11.11 13.13 -7.06
C ARG A 137 -10.08 14.15 -7.53
N VAL A 138 -10.41 14.91 -8.58
CA VAL A 138 -9.54 15.98 -9.09
C VAL A 138 -9.31 17.07 -8.03
N ALA A 139 -10.34 17.46 -7.25
CA ALA A 139 -10.18 18.42 -6.16
C ALA A 139 -9.19 17.93 -5.09
N GLN A 140 -9.29 16.67 -4.69
CA GLN A 140 -8.39 16.05 -3.73
C GLN A 140 -6.94 16.00 -4.24
N GLU A 141 -6.73 15.66 -5.50
CA GLU A 141 -5.43 15.70 -6.16
C GLU A 141 -4.85 17.12 -6.21
N MET A 142 -5.67 18.13 -6.50
CA MET A 142 -5.25 19.54 -6.47
C MET A 142 -4.89 20.02 -5.06
N ILE A 143 -5.64 19.60 -4.04
CA ILE A 143 -5.33 19.92 -2.64
C ILE A 143 -4.01 19.30 -2.24
N LEU A 144 -3.82 18.00 -2.49
CA LEU A 144 -2.57 17.29 -2.18
C LEU A 144 -1.37 17.95 -2.86
N SER A 145 -1.49 18.17 -4.15
CA SER A 145 -0.37 18.53 -5.02
C SER A 145 -0.07 20.03 -5.01
N ILE A 146 -0.96 20.85 -5.58
CA ILE A 146 -0.82 22.32 -5.64
C ILE A 146 -0.81 22.88 -4.22
N GLY A 147 -1.75 22.43 -3.38
CA GLY A 147 -1.81 22.81 -1.98
C GLY A 147 -0.56 22.41 -1.20
N GLY A 148 -0.06 21.20 -1.40
CA GLY A 148 1.15 20.70 -0.74
C GLY A 148 2.40 21.52 -1.05
N VAL A 149 2.62 21.90 -2.32
CA VAL A 149 3.74 22.79 -2.70
C VAL A 149 3.61 24.15 -2.00
N ARG A 150 2.40 24.73 -2.00
CA ARG A 150 2.12 26.01 -1.33
C ARG A 150 2.30 25.92 0.18
N ALA A 151 1.89 24.80 0.79
CA ALA A 151 2.06 24.54 2.22
C ALA A 151 3.54 24.51 2.62
N LEU A 152 4.37 23.76 1.91
CA LEU A 152 5.82 23.69 2.17
C LEU A 152 6.47 25.08 2.13
N LYS A 153 6.09 25.92 1.17
CA LYS A 153 6.58 27.30 1.06
C LYS A 153 6.10 28.20 2.19
N ALA A 154 4.80 28.14 2.51
CA ALA A 154 4.22 28.93 3.61
C ALA A 154 4.87 28.57 4.96
N LEU A 155 5.23 27.29 5.15
CA LEU A 155 5.96 26.78 6.31
C LEU A 155 7.47 27.04 6.25
N LYS A 156 7.98 27.62 5.16
CA LYS A 156 9.42 27.87 4.91
C LYS A 156 10.28 26.59 4.98
N ILE A 157 9.75 25.49 4.47
CA ILE A 157 10.43 24.21 4.38
C ILE A 157 11.18 24.14 3.05
N ASP A 158 12.51 24.10 3.10
CA ASP A 158 13.34 23.90 1.92
C ASP A 158 13.23 22.47 1.41
N VAL A 159 13.12 22.32 0.09
CA VAL A 159 12.99 21.03 -0.58
C VAL A 159 13.93 20.98 -1.78
N ASP A 160 14.79 19.96 -1.79
CA ASP A 160 15.69 19.68 -2.94
C ASP A 160 15.02 18.72 -3.93
N VAL A 161 14.23 17.76 -3.41
CA VAL A 161 13.57 16.70 -4.20
C VAL A 161 12.11 16.54 -3.78
N TYR A 162 11.22 16.60 -4.77
CA TYR A 162 9.80 16.28 -4.65
C TYR A 162 9.59 14.84 -5.11
N HIS A 163 9.24 13.94 -4.18
CA HIS A 163 8.94 12.56 -4.51
C HIS A 163 7.42 12.37 -4.63
N PHE A 164 6.94 12.04 -5.83
CA PHE A 164 5.56 11.72 -6.09
C PHE A 164 5.33 10.22 -5.94
N ASN A 165 4.66 9.83 -4.86
CA ASN A 165 4.31 8.44 -4.61
C ASN A 165 2.96 8.13 -5.21
N ASP A 166 2.98 7.47 -6.36
CA ASP A 166 1.86 7.27 -7.27
C ASP A 166 1.45 8.56 -8.04
N SER A 167 0.36 8.49 -8.81
CA SER A 167 -0.07 9.51 -9.75
C SER A 167 -0.73 10.74 -9.11
N HIS A 168 -1.34 10.60 -7.93
CA HIS A 168 -2.13 11.65 -7.29
C HIS A 168 -1.38 12.98 -7.05
N PRO A 169 -0.08 13.00 -6.69
CA PRO A 169 0.66 14.24 -6.48
C PRO A 169 1.16 14.91 -7.76
N VAL A 170 0.98 14.31 -8.93
CA VAL A 170 1.54 14.78 -10.21
C VAL A 170 1.24 16.25 -10.52
N PRO A 171 0.05 16.83 -10.21
CA PRO A 171 -0.19 18.24 -10.42
C PRO A 171 0.71 19.19 -9.61
N ALA A 172 1.47 18.70 -8.63
CA ALA A 172 2.50 19.50 -7.97
C ALA A 172 3.58 19.98 -8.96
N GLY A 173 3.89 19.16 -9.98
CA GLY A 173 4.80 19.58 -11.05
C GLY A 173 4.26 20.75 -11.86
N ILE A 174 2.93 20.82 -12.06
CA ILE A 174 2.28 21.96 -12.73
C ILE A 174 2.45 23.24 -11.88
N GLU A 175 2.26 23.16 -10.56
CA GLU A 175 2.48 24.31 -9.67
C GLU A 175 3.93 24.77 -9.68
N LEU A 176 4.89 23.86 -9.62
CA LEU A 176 6.33 24.17 -9.67
C LEU A 176 6.73 24.84 -11.00
N ILE A 177 6.19 24.38 -12.13
CA ILE A 177 6.39 25.00 -13.45
C ILE A 177 5.82 26.43 -13.45
N ARG A 178 4.55 26.58 -13.03
CA ARG A 178 3.88 27.88 -12.96
C ARG A 178 4.66 28.87 -12.12
N GLU A 179 5.22 28.44 -11.01
CA GLU A 179 5.99 29.30 -10.12
C GLU A 179 7.26 29.80 -10.77
N LYS A 180 8.04 28.94 -11.44
CA LYS A 180 9.23 29.33 -12.17
C LYS A 180 8.91 30.31 -13.32
N MET A 181 7.80 30.07 -14.03
CA MET A 181 7.33 31.00 -15.06
C MET A 181 6.99 32.39 -14.49
N LYS A 182 6.33 32.44 -13.32
CA LYS A 182 5.90 33.71 -12.71
C LYS A 182 7.01 34.43 -11.97
N LYS A 183 7.81 33.72 -11.17
CA LYS A 183 8.81 34.31 -10.28
C LYS A 183 10.11 34.60 -11.01
N ASP A 184 10.53 33.66 -11.87
CA ASP A 184 11.85 33.72 -12.51
C ASP A 184 11.74 34.17 -13.97
N GLY A 185 10.52 34.50 -14.46
CA GLY A 185 10.28 34.95 -15.83
C GLY A 185 10.56 33.90 -16.91
N MET A 186 10.68 32.64 -16.55
CA MET A 186 11.00 31.56 -17.48
C MET A 186 9.85 31.29 -18.46
N ASN A 187 10.18 30.92 -19.69
CA ASN A 187 9.20 30.33 -20.57
C ASN A 187 8.83 28.90 -20.11
N PHE A 188 7.73 28.34 -20.63
CA PHE A 188 7.22 27.05 -20.21
C PHE A 188 8.24 25.91 -20.33
N LYS A 189 8.98 25.84 -21.46
CA LYS A 189 9.93 24.75 -21.72
C LYS A 189 11.10 24.76 -20.73
N ASP A 190 11.63 25.92 -20.45
CA ASP A 190 12.74 26.08 -19.50
C ASP A 190 12.28 25.84 -18.07
N ALA A 191 11.11 26.37 -17.69
CA ALA A 191 10.50 26.12 -16.38
C ALA A 191 10.24 24.61 -16.15
N TRP A 192 9.75 23.90 -17.18
CA TRP A 192 9.56 22.45 -17.12
C TRP A 192 10.89 21.70 -16.97
N LYS A 193 11.89 22.04 -17.78
CA LYS A 193 13.22 21.44 -17.72
C LYS A 193 13.86 21.58 -16.33
N GLU A 194 13.77 22.77 -15.72
CA GLU A 194 14.29 23.02 -14.37
C GLU A 194 13.45 22.31 -13.29
N THR A 195 12.14 22.26 -13.44
CA THR A 195 11.24 21.53 -12.51
C THR A 195 11.52 20.04 -12.53
N ARG A 196 11.74 19.46 -13.71
CA ARG A 196 12.03 18.04 -13.89
C ARG A 196 13.26 17.57 -13.09
N LYS A 197 14.26 18.42 -12.90
CA LYS A 197 15.46 18.10 -12.11
C LYS A 197 15.14 17.84 -10.63
N GLN A 198 14.04 18.38 -10.12
CA GLN A 198 13.65 18.31 -8.73
C GLN A 198 12.63 17.20 -8.42
N ILE A 199 12.08 16.53 -9.44
CA ILE A 199 10.99 15.55 -9.26
C ILE A 199 11.50 14.13 -9.51
N VAL A 200 11.06 13.21 -8.63
CA VAL A 200 11.14 11.76 -8.84
C VAL A 200 9.76 11.14 -8.66
N PHE A 201 9.49 10.02 -9.32
CA PHE A 201 8.17 9.42 -9.40
C PHE A 201 8.21 7.91 -9.12
N THR A 202 7.29 7.41 -8.29
CA THR A 202 7.07 5.97 -8.07
C THR A 202 5.74 5.55 -8.63
N THR A 203 5.73 4.58 -9.56
CA THR A 203 4.51 3.94 -10.06
C THR A 203 4.19 2.66 -9.28
N HIS A 204 2.91 2.44 -8.97
CA HIS A 204 2.44 1.29 -8.19
C HIS A 204 1.49 0.37 -8.96
N THR A 205 1.08 0.73 -10.17
CA THR A 205 0.01 0.03 -10.88
C THR A 205 0.55 -0.76 -12.07
N PRO A 206 0.47 -2.11 -12.04
CA PRO A 206 0.99 -2.98 -13.09
C PRO A 206 0.02 -3.22 -14.26
N VAL A 207 -1.16 -2.57 -14.26
CA VAL A 207 -2.20 -2.70 -15.29
C VAL A 207 -2.63 -1.32 -15.78
N ILE A 208 -2.89 -1.19 -17.09
CA ILE A 208 -3.21 0.10 -17.73
C ILE A 208 -4.49 0.70 -17.13
N GLU A 209 -5.53 -0.11 -16.95
CA GLU A 209 -6.85 0.30 -16.48
C GLU A 209 -6.86 0.85 -15.03
N GLY A 210 -5.82 0.52 -14.27
CA GLY A 210 -5.65 1.04 -12.91
C GLY A 210 -4.96 2.41 -12.85
N ASN A 211 -4.51 2.96 -13.98
CA ASN A 211 -3.86 4.27 -14.05
C ASN A 211 -4.88 5.37 -14.33
N GLU A 212 -4.86 6.44 -13.54
CA GLU A 212 -5.83 7.52 -13.66
C GLU A 212 -5.65 8.34 -14.95
N VAL A 213 -6.78 8.59 -15.59
CA VAL A 213 -6.88 9.40 -16.81
C VAL A 213 -8.05 10.36 -16.65
N HIS A 214 -7.83 11.63 -16.95
CA HIS A 214 -8.84 12.67 -16.85
C HIS A 214 -9.10 13.37 -18.18
N ASP A 215 -10.36 13.70 -18.43
CA ASP A 215 -10.74 14.54 -19.56
C ASP A 215 -10.23 15.99 -19.34
N HIS A 216 -9.68 16.59 -20.37
CA HIS A 216 -9.19 17.97 -20.33
C HIS A 216 -10.27 19.01 -20.00
N LYS A 217 -11.55 18.76 -20.36
CA LYS A 217 -12.67 19.64 -20.00
C LYS A 217 -12.88 19.64 -18.49
N LEU A 218 -12.82 18.45 -17.86
CA LEU A 218 -12.88 18.31 -16.41
C LEU A 218 -11.73 19.06 -15.73
N LEU A 219 -10.49 18.81 -16.15
CA LEU A 219 -9.31 19.45 -15.56
C LEU A 219 -9.36 20.98 -15.67
N LYS A 220 -9.79 21.49 -16.82
CA LYS A 220 -9.97 22.93 -17.05
C LYS A 220 -11.07 23.52 -16.16
N TYR A 221 -12.22 22.86 -16.08
CA TYR A 221 -13.34 23.23 -15.21
C TYR A 221 -12.93 23.28 -13.74
N MET A 222 -12.21 22.26 -13.28
CA MET A 222 -11.71 22.17 -11.90
C MET A 222 -10.63 23.22 -11.58
N GLY A 223 -9.91 23.72 -12.59
CA GLY A 223 -8.84 24.71 -12.44
C GLY A 223 -7.45 24.08 -12.34
N MET A 224 -7.30 22.77 -12.62
CA MET A 224 -6.02 22.06 -12.53
C MET A 224 -4.98 22.57 -13.52
N TYR A 225 -5.38 23.25 -14.58
CA TYR A 225 -4.45 23.91 -15.52
C TYR A 225 -3.55 24.94 -14.82
N ASN A 226 -4.06 25.56 -13.76
CA ASN A 226 -3.30 26.44 -12.85
C ASN A 226 -2.49 27.54 -13.57
N GLY A 227 -3.03 28.03 -14.68
CA GLY A 227 -2.44 29.07 -15.52
C GLY A 227 -1.67 28.56 -16.74
N LEU A 228 -1.52 27.26 -16.93
CA LEU A 228 -1.03 26.67 -18.17
C LEU A 228 -2.13 26.66 -19.25
N THR A 229 -1.70 26.56 -20.51
CA THR A 229 -2.60 26.42 -21.65
C THR A 229 -2.94 24.96 -21.90
N TYR A 230 -3.99 24.68 -22.69
CA TYR A 230 -4.31 23.32 -23.15
C TYR A 230 -3.12 22.62 -23.82
N ASN A 231 -2.42 23.33 -24.73
CA ASN A 231 -1.26 22.76 -25.43
C ASN A 231 -0.11 22.37 -24.46
N GLN A 232 0.09 23.18 -23.41
CA GLN A 232 1.10 22.87 -22.38
C GLN A 232 0.69 21.65 -21.54
N MET A 233 -0.57 21.58 -21.14
CA MET A 233 -1.11 20.43 -20.41
C MET A 233 -1.07 19.15 -21.24
N SER A 234 -1.43 19.20 -22.53
CA SER A 234 -1.35 18.05 -23.44
C SER A 234 0.08 17.58 -23.69
N GLN A 235 1.07 18.48 -23.70
CA GLN A 235 2.48 18.09 -23.76
C GLN A 235 2.91 17.33 -22.49
N ILE A 236 2.39 17.69 -21.33
CA ILE A 236 2.68 17.02 -20.05
C ILE A 236 1.98 15.66 -19.98
N GLY A 237 0.65 15.60 -20.13
CA GLY A 237 -0.15 14.42 -19.81
C GLY A 237 -0.72 13.66 -21.01
N GLY A 238 -0.69 14.26 -22.23
CA GLY A 238 -1.40 13.71 -23.38
C GLY A 238 -2.85 14.19 -23.47
N ASP A 239 -3.62 13.61 -24.38
CA ASP A 239 -5.06 13.81 -24.51
C ASP A 239 -5.72 12.45 -24.83
N PRO A 240 -6.54 11.90 -23.92
CA PRO A 240 -6.85 12.41 -22.57
C PRO A 240 -5.62 12.50 -21.65
N PHE A 241 -5.71 13.29 -20.57
CA PHE A 241 -4.61 13.53 -19.66
C PHE A 241 -4.34 12.31 -18.77
N SER A 242 -3.28 11.58 -19.05
CA SER A 242 -2.81 10.47 -18.23
C SER A 242 -1.92 10.98 -17.10
N MET A 243 -2.35 10.76 -15.86
CA MET A 243 -1.61 11.16 -14.67
C MET A 243 -0.24 10.47 -14.58
N THR A 244 -0.15 9.16 -14.92
CA THR A 244 1.11 8.42 -14.90
C THR A 244 2.05 8.87 -16.01
N ALA A 245 1.56 9.09 -17.25
CA ALA A 245 2.38 9.64 -18.32
C ALA A 245 2.93 11.02 -17.96
N ALA A 246 2.11 11.86 -17.32
CA ALA A 246 2.53 13.15 -16.80
C ALA A 246 3.60 13.00 -15.70
N GLY A 247 3.44 12.09 -14.76
CA GLY A 247 4.44 11.79 -13.74
C GLY A 247 5.78 11.38 -14.32
N LEU A 248 5.78 10.51 -15.33
CA LEU A 248 6.98 10.07 -16.05
C LEU A 248 7.67 11.20 -16.81
N ARG A 249 6.91 12.13 -17.42
CA ARG A 249 7.48 13.28 -18.15
C ARG A 249 7.96 14.39 -17.24
N LEU A 250 7.34 14.58 -16.09
CA LEU A 250 7.69 15.60 -15.11
C LEU A 250 8.87 15.20 -14.22
N SER A 251 9.17 13.93 -14.09
CA SER A 251 10.24 13.44 -13.25
C SER A 251 11.57 13.25 -14.01
N ARG A 252 12.68 13.42 -13.30
CA ARG A 252 14.03 13.08 -13.83
C ARG A 252 14.30 11.59 -13.83
N LYS A 253 13.71 10.87 -12.85
CA LYS A 253 13.76 9.42 -12.68
C LYS A 253 12.43 8.91 -12.15
N ALA A 254 12.10 7.68 -12.53
CA ALA A 254 10.96 6.97 -11.98
C ALA A 254 11.37 5.57 -11.49
N ASN A 255 10.61 4.99 -10.57
CA ASN A 255 10.80 3.60 -10.19
C ASN A 255 9.50 2.82 -10.13
N ALA A 256 9.62 1.54 -10.41
CA ALA A 256 8.66 0.48 -10.09
C ALA A 256 9.03 -0.15 -8.74
N VAL A 257 8.08 -0.82 -8.09
CA VAL A 257 8.16 -1.26 -6.70
C VAL A 257 8.51 -2.74 -6.51
N GLY A 258 9.06 -3.36 -7.53
CA GLY A 258 9.58 -4.73 -7.56
C GLY A 258 10.27 -4.99 -8.90
N LYS A 259 11.13 -6.01 -8.97
CA LYS A 259 11.86 -6.34 -10.20
C LYS A 259 10.92 -6.75 -11.34
N LEU A 260 9.97 -7.65 -11.06
CA LEU A 260 8.96 -8.06 -12.03
C LEU A 260 8.08 -6.89 -12.46
N HIS A 261 7.64 -6.06 -11.50
CA HIS A 261 6.89 -4.84 -11.80
C HIS A 261 7.70 -3.88 -12.68
N GLY A 262 9.02 -3.80 -12.48
CA GLY A 262 9.89 -3.00 -13.34
C GLY A 262 9.88 -3.45 -14.80
N VAL A 263 9.86 -4.75 -15.06
CA VAL A 263 9.71 -5.31 -16.43
C VAL A 263 8.36 -4.92 -17.00
N THR A 264 7.28 -5.13 -16.24
CA THR A 264 5.90 -4.82 -16.66
C THR A 264 5.72 -3.32 -16.92
N ALA A 265 6.17 -2.46 -16.01
CA ALA A 265 6.06 -1.00 -16.14
C ALA A 265 6.86 -0.46 -17.33
N LYS A 266 8.10 -0.94 -17.54
CA LYS A 266 8.90 -0.55 -18.72
C LYS A 266 8.19 -0.91 -20.02
N LYS A 267 7.60 -2.09 -20.10
CA LYS A 267 6.84 -2.53 -21.28
C LYS A 267 5.58 -1.68 -21.48
N MET A 268 4.84 -1.42 -20.40
CA MET A 268 3.59 -0.65 -20.42
C MET A 268 3.80 0.78 -20.91
N TRP A 269 4.87 1.43 -20.48
CA TRP A 269 5.16 2.83 -20.73
C TRP A 269 6.23 3.08 -21.81
N ALA A 270 6.64 2.02 -22.56
CA ALA A 270 7.69 2.11 -23.57
C ALA A 270 7.45 3.16 -24.66
N ASN A 271 6.19 3.40 -25.02
CA ASN A 271 5.81 4.31 -26.10
C ASN A 271 5.61 5.77 -25.65
N ILE A 272 5.81 6.09 -24.37
CA ILE A 272 5.65 7.46 -23.87
C ILE A 272 6.89 8.30 -24.16
N GLN A 273 6.80 9.13 -25.17
CA GLN A 273 7.88 10.07 -25.52
C GLN A 273 8.17 11.03 -24.37
N GLY A 274 9.44 11.27 -24.08
CA GLY A 274 9.88 12.17 -23.01
C GLY A 274 9.75 11.59 -21.60
N ALA A 275 9.30 10.35 -21.43
CA ALA A 275 9.28 9.67 -20.14
C ALA A 275 10.67 9.53 -19.54
N SER A 276 10.76 9.60 -18.20
CA SER A 276 11.97 9.27 -17.47
C SER A 276 12.22 7.76 -17.48
N GLU A 277 13.48 7.37 -17.26
CA GLU A 277 13.84 5.97 -17.05
C GLU A 277 13.12 5.42 -15.82
N ILE A 278 12.54 4.21 -15.95
CA ILE A 278 11.94 3.47 -14.85
C ILE A 278 12.95 2.44 -14.34
N ILE A 279 13.49 2.63 -13.15
CA ILE A 279 14.32 1.64 -12.46
C ILE A 279 13.45 0.79 -11.52
N SER A 280 14.00 -0.27 -10.95
CA SER A 280 13.29 -1.09 -9.96
C SER A 280 13.88 -0.85 -8.58
N ILE A 281 13.04 -0.44 -7.62
CA ILE A 281 13.37 -0.40 -6.19
C ILE A 281 12.27 -1.19 -5.48
N THR A 282 12.60 -2.40 -5.06
CA THR A 282 11.62 -3.29 -4.43
C THR A 282 11.16 -2.70 -3.10
N ASN A 283 9.86 -2.71 -2.85
CA ASN A 283 9.29 -2.24 -1.60
C ASN A 283 9.90 -2.94 -0.39
N GLY A 284 9.86 -2.26 0.74
CA GLY A 284 10.24 -2.79 2.04
C GLY A 284 9.22 -2.36 3.11
N VAL A 285 9.30 -2.98 4.27
CA VAL A 285 8.42 -2.71 5.41
C VAL A 285 9.24 -2.28 6.63
N HIS A 286 8.64 -1.49 7.51
CA HIS A 286 9.30 -0.98 8.71
C HIS A 286 9.38 -2.06 9.79
N ASN A 287 10.58 -2.58 10.07
CA ASN A 287 10.80 -3.68 11.01
C ASN A 287 10.22 -3.35 12.40
N GLY A 288 10.44 -2.15 12.92
CA GLY A 288 9.94 -1.73 14.22
C GLY A 288 8.41 -1.72 14.37
N THR A 289 7.67 -1.58 13.26
CA THR A 289 6.20 -1.66 13.25
C THR A 289 5.69 -3.09 13.14
N TRP A 290 6.30 -3.91 12.29
CA TRP A 290 5.71 -5.18 11.87
C TRP A 290 6.29 -6.40 12.54
N GLN A 291 7.61 -6.43 12.83
CA GLN A 291 8.24 -7.55 13.53
C GLN A 291 7.92 -7.50 15.03
N ASP A 292 7.49 -8.61 15.61
CA ASP A 292 7.32 -8.73 17.04
C ASP A 292 8.69 -8.81 17.73
N LYS A 293 8.86 -8.05 18.80
CA LYS A 293 10.13 -7.98 19.55
C LYS A 293 10.54 -9.34 20.16
N ARG A 294 9.56 -10.19 20.50
CA ARG A 294 9.80 -11.54 21.04
C ARG A 294 10.36 -12.46 19.96
N ILE A 295 9.83 -12.37 18.73
CA ILE A 295 10.36 -13.11 17.58
C ILE A 295 11.78 -12.65 17.24
N LEU A 296 12.02 -11.35 17.19
CA LEU A 296 13.36 -10.80 16.95
C LEU A 296 14.35 -11.30 18.01
N LYS A 297 13.96 -11.26 19.29
CA LYS A 297 14.78 -11.76 20.39
C LYS A 297 15.06 -13.27 20.25
N ALA A 298 14.01 -14.09 20.05
CA ALA A 298 14.17 -15.54 19.92
C ALA A 298 15.03 -15.92 18.70
N TYR A 299 14.94 -15.15 17.61
CA TYR A 299 15.81 -15.32 16.45
C TYR A 299 17.27 -15.01 16.79
N SER A 300 17.54 -13.88 17.43
CA SER A 300 18.89 -13.39 17.77
C SER A 300 19.58 -14.27 18.82
N ASP A 301 18.86 -14.65 19.87
CA ASP A 301 19.39 -15.47 20.99
C ASP A 301 19.45 -16.96 20.63
N LYS A 302 18.99 -17.35 19.42
CA LYS A 302 18.85 -18.76 19.00
C LYS A 302 17.98 -19.60 19.95
N SER A 303 17.08 -18.96 20.71
CA SER A 303 16.12 -19.64 21.58
C SER A 303 14.96 -20.26 20.79
N ASP A 304 13.99 -20.87 21.49
CA ASP A 304 12.88 -21.59 20.84
C ASP A 304 11.93 -20.63 20.12
N LEU A 305 12.18 -20.51 18.82
CA LEU A 305 11.38 -19.65 17.93
C LEU A 305 9.96 -20.18 17.74
N ARG A 306 9.77 -21.50 17.80
CA ARG A 306 8.46 -22.12 17.66
C ARG A 306 7.58 -21.87 18.88
N GLU A 307 8.11 -22.00 20.08
CA GLU A 307 7.39 -21.70 21.31
C GLU A 307 6.97 -20.23 21.32
N THR A 308 7.90 -19.32 20.96
CA THR A 308 7.59 -17.89 20.84
C THR A 308 6.47 -17.62 19.83
N HIS A 309 6.49 -18.29 18.67
CA HIS A 309 5.43 -18.16 17.67
C HIS A 309 4.09 -18.70 18.19
N LEU A 310 4.08 -19.81 18.93
CA LEU A 310 2.86 -20.35 19.53
C LEU A 310 2.21 -19.37 20.53
N LEU A 311 2.99 -18.60 21.27
CA LEU A 311 2.45 -17.52 22.12
C LEU A 311 1.72 -16.46 21.28
N LEU A 312 2.33 -16.00 20.18
CA LEU A 312 1.70 -15.05 19.28
C LEU A 312 0.44 -15.61 18.61
N LYS A 313 0.47 -16.88 18.25
CA LYS A 313 -0.70 -17.58 17.73
C LYS A 313 -1.84 -17.62 18.75
N LYS A 314 -1.57 -17.91 20.02
CA LYS A 314 -2.55 -17.88 21.10
C LYS A 314 -3.17 -16.50 21.26
N GLU A 315 -2.36 -15.44 21.28
CA GLU A 315 -2.84 -14.06 21.33
C GLU A 315 -3.76 -13.73 20.14
N MET A 316 -3.38 -14.15 18.94
CA MET A 316 -4.21 -14.01 17.74
C MET A 316 -5.54 -14.74 17.86
N LEU A 317 -5.52 -16.00 18.33
CA LEU A 317 -6.73 -16.80 18.48
C LEU A 317 -7.68 -16.25 19.55
N GLU A 318 -7.14 -15.68 20.62
CA GLU A 318 -7.93 -15.00 21.64
C GLU A 318 -8.59 -13.72 21.11
N GLU A 319 -7.85 -12.90 20.36
CA GLU A 319 -8.43 -11.71 19.70
C GLU A 319 -9.54 -12.09 18.70
N ILE A 320 -9.37 -13.20 17.97
CA ILE A 320 -10.40 -13.74 17.08
C ILE A 320 -11.62 -14.16 17.87
N TYR A 321 -11.43 -14.87 18.99
CA TYR A 321 -12.52 -15.26 19.85
C TYR A 321 -13.30 -14.05 20.38
N ASN A 322 -12.61 -13.04 20.86
CA ASN A 322 -13.22 -11.82 21.37
C ASN A 322 -14.04 -11.06 20.31
N ARG A 323 -13.60 -11.09 19.05
CA ARG A 323 -14.31 -10.42 17.94
C ARG A 323 -15.45 -11.22 17.32
N ASN A 324 -15.28 -12.52 17.20
CA ASN A 324 -16.15 -13.37 16.40
C ASN A 324 -16.88 -14.44 17.19
N ASN A 325 -16.54 -14.64 18.48
CA ASN A 325 -17.01 -15.74 19.34
C ASN A 325 -16.80 -17.13 18.72
N ILE A 326 -15.68 -17.31 17.97
CA ILE A 326 -15.30 -18.56 17.32
C ILE A 326 -13.98 -19.04 17.92
N ARG A 327 -13.97 -20.27 18.50
CA ARG A 327 -12.75 -20.88 19.03
C ARG A 327 -12.07 -21.73 17.96
N LEU A 328 -10.93 -21.25 17.49
CA LEU A 328 -10.00 -22.00 16.66
C LEU A 328 -9.00 -22.77 17.53
N LYS A 329 -8.36 -23.80 16.97
CA LYS A 329 -7.45 -24.69 17.70
C LYS A 329 -5.99 -24.28 17.55
N GLU A 330 -5.24 -24.23 18.65
CA GLU A 330 -3.83 -23.86 18.65
C GLU A 330 -2.93 -24.80 17.83
N ASN A 331 -3.19 -26.10 17.92
CA ASN A 331 -2.38 -27.13 17.26
C ASN A 331 -2.81 -27.45 15.82
N THR A 332 -3.74 -26.68 15.25
CA THR A 332 -4.17 -26.85 13.87
C THR A 332 -3.45 -25.85 12.97
N LEU A 333 -2.93 -26.30 11.82
CA LEU A 333 -2.31 -25.42 10.82
C LEU A 333 -3.26 -24.29 10.47
N THR A 334 -2.79 -23.05 10.65
CA THR A 334 -3.58 -21.83 10.45
C THR A 334 -3.04 -21.04 9.26
N ILE A 335 -3.83 -20.93 8.20
CA ILE A 335 -3.50 -20.14 7.03
C ILE A 335 -4.25 -18.80 7.07
N GLY A 336 -3.50 -17.69 6.97
CA GLY A 336 -4.02 -16.35 6.90
C GLY A 336 -4.04 -15.80 5.47
N PHE A 337 -5.13 -15.09 5.13
CA PHE A 337 -5.27 -14.32 3.91
C PHE A 337 -5.98 -13.01 4.23
N ALA A 338 -5.25 -11.89 4.19
CA ALA A 338 -5.83 -10.58 4.49
C ALA A 338 -5.33 -9.51 3.51
N ARG A 339 -6.23 -9.04 2.65
CA ARG A 339 -5.91 -8.16 1.52
C ARG A 339 -7.15 -7.38 1.06
N ARG A 340 -6.93 -6.30 0.30
CA ARG A 340 -8.02 -5.67 -0.45
C ARG A 340 -8.72 -6.73 -1.33
N ALA A 341 -10.03 -6.81 -1.25
CA ALA A 341 -10.81 -7.72 -2.08
C ALA A 341 -10.87 -7.18 -3.52
N ALA A 342 -10.11 -7.81 -4.39
CA ALA A 342 -10.07 -7.52 -5.83
C ALA A 342 -9.94 -8.84 -6.60
N PRO A 343 -10.52 -8.97 -7.80
CA PRO A 343 -10.57 -10.23 -8.55
C PRO A 343 -9.19 -10.88 -8.75
N TYR A 344 -8.19 -10.10 -9.14
CA TYR A 344 -6.86 -10.64 -9.42
C TYR A 344 -6.14 -11.22 -8.18
N LYS A 345 -6.60 -10.90 -6.96
CA LYS A 345 -6.06 -11.46 -5.71
C LYS A 345 -6.52 -12.89 -5.46
N ARG A 346 -7.59 -13.33 -6.10
CA ARG A 346 -8.14 -14.69 -6.09
C ARG A 346 -8.28 -15.28 -4.68
N SER A 347 -8.90 -14.54 -3.77
CA SER A 347 -9.05 -14.98 -2.37
C SER A 347 -9.85 -16.30 -2.19
N ASP A 348 -10.55 -16.71 -3.23
CA ASP A 348 -11.33 -17.95 -3.31
C ASP A 348 -10.57 -19.13 -3.96
N LEU A 349 -9.33 -18.95 -4.44
CA LEU A 349 -8.56 -20.01 -5.11
C LEU A 349 -8.44 -21.28 -4.25
N ILE A 350 -8.32 -21.11 -2.93
CA ILE A 350 -8.23 -22.22 -1.97
C ILE A 350 -9.53 -23.03 -1.85
N PHE A 351 -10.64 -22.59 -2.45
CA PHE A 351 -11.92 -23.30 -2.48
C PHE A 351 -12.25 -23.94 -3.83
N LYS A 352 -11.34 -23.85 -4.82
CA LYS A 352 -11.60 -24.40 -6.17
C LYS A 352 -11.61 -25.93 -6.26
N ARG A 353 -11.14 -26.61 -5.23
CA ARG A 353 -11.19 -28.08 -5.07
C ARG A 353 -11.96 -28.42 -3.79
N PRO A 354 -13.30 -28.26 -3.78
CA PRO A 354 -14.12 -28.44 -2.57
C PRO A 354 -13.97 -29.85 -1.98
N GLU A 355 -13.79 -30.87 -2.80
CA GLU A 355 -13.59 -32.26 -2.38
C GLU A 355 -12.32 -32.45 -1.53
N ILE A 356 -11.28 -31.62 -1.73
CA ILE A 356 -10.03 -31.69 -0.97
C ILE A 356 -10.13 -30.80 0.28
N ILE A 357 -10.50 -29.52 0.07
CA ILE A 357 -10.48 -28.54 1.17
C ILE A 357 -11.46 -28.92 2.28
N GLU A 358 -12.62 -29.48 1.92
CA GLU A 358 -13.61 -29.93 2.89
C GLU A 358 -13.07 -31.05 3.80
N LEU A 359 -12.35 -32.02 3.23
CA LEU A 359 -11.71 -33.09 4.01
C LEU A 359 -10.68 -32.54 4.99
N LEU A 360 -9.88 -31.58 4.57
CA LEU A 360 -8.87 -30.94 5.43
C LEU A 360 -9.49 -30.13 6.57
N LEU A 361 -10.56 -29.39 6.29
CA LEU A 361 -11.28 -28.59 7.28
C LEU A 361 -12.02 -29.49 8.28
N LYS A 362 -12.87 -30.44 7.80
CA LYS A 362 -13.62 -31.36 8.65
C LYS A 362 -12.73 -32.31 9.44
N GLY A 363 -11.59 -32.73 8.84
CA GLY A 363 -10.57 -33.55 9.49
C GLY A 363 -9.74 -32.81 10.53
N GLY A 364 -9.94 -31.50 10.70
CA GLY A 364 -9.22 -30.66 11.67
C GLY A 364 -7.72 -30.49 11.34
N LYS A 365 -7.32 -30.70 10.09
CA LYS A 365 -5.94 -30.51 9.62
C LYS A 365 -5.63 -29.08 9.22
N LEU A 366 -6.66 -28.25 9.00
CA LEU A 366 -6.55 -26.89 8.49
C LEU A 366 -7.62 -25.99 9.07
N GLN A 367 -7.25 -24.75 9.35
CA GLN A 367 -8.18 -23.64 9.63
C GLN A 367 -7.73 -22.39 8.89
N LEU A 368 -8.70 -21.56 8.49
CA LEU A 368 -8.49 -20.43 7.61
C LEU A 368 -8.97 -19.13 8.27
N ILE A 369 -8.17 -18.07 8.14
CA ILE A 369 -8.52 -16.74 8.61
C ILE A 369 -8.46 -15.78 7.43
N PHE A 370 -9.60 -15.17 7.12
CA PHE A 370 -9.72 -14.15 6.08
C PHE A 370 -9.99 -12.79 6.70
N SER A 371 -9.48 -11.76 6.05
CA SER A 371 -9.85 -10.37 6.30
C SER A 371 -9.62 -9.53 5.05
N GLY A 372 -10.30 -8.42 4.94
CA GLY A 372 -10.11 -7.49 3.82
C GLY A 372 -11.33 -6.60 3.63
N LYS A 373 -11.13 -5.55 2.81
CA LYS A 373 -12.18 -4.63 2.38
C LYS A 373 -12.23 -4.57 0.86
N ALA A 374 -13.42 -4.41 0.31
CA ALA A 374 -13.62 -4.04 -1.08
C ALA A 374 -13.61 -2.50 -1.22
N TYR A 375 -13.22 -1.99 -2.39
CA TYR A 375 -13.46 -0.59 -2.70
C TYR A 375 -14.98 -0.32 -2.70
N PRO A 376 -15.45 0.81 -2.15
CA PRO A 376 -16.89 1.04 -1.96
C PRO A 376 -17.75 0.91 -3.23
N ASN A 377 -17.22 1.30 -4.39
CA ASN A 377 -17.90 1.19 -5.68
C ASN A 377 -17.59 -0.11 -6.44
N ASP A 378 -16.74 -0.99 -5.89
CA ASP A 378 -16.40 -2.27 -6.51
C ASP A 378 -17.40 -3.37 -6.11
N LEU A 379 -18.44 -3.54 -6.91
CA LEU A 379 -19.45 -4.58 -6.71
C LEU A 379 -18.88 -5.99 -6.78
N THR A 380 -17.87 -6.21 -7.62
CA THR A 380 -17.18 -7.51 -7.73
C THR A 380 -16.38 -7.81 -6.48
N GLY A 381 -15.61 -6.84 -5.99
CA GLY A 381 -14.89 -6.96 -4.72
C GLY A 381 -15.84 -7.19 -3.54
N LYS A 382 -16.98 -6.51 -3.50
CA LYS A 382 -18.02 -6.74 -2.47
C LYS A 382 -18.60 -8.15 -2.54
N LYS A 383 -18.82 -8.70 -3.74
CA LYS A 383 -19.26 -10.09 -3.94
C LYS A 383 -18.21 -11.07 -3.43
N ILE A 384 -16.93 -10.83 -3.66
CA ILE A 384 -15.84 -11.65 -3.12
C ILE A 384 -15.90 -11.68 -1.58
N VAL A 385 -16.03 -10.51 -0.93
CA VAL A 385 -16.15 -10.43 0.54
C VAL A 385 -17.37 -11.22 1.03
N ALA A 386 -18.52 -11.07 0.39
CA ALA A 386 -19.73 -11.80 0.75
C ALA A 386 -19.56 -13.33 0.60
N ASN A 387 -18.88 -13.78 -0.46
CA ASN A 387 -18.59 -15.20 -0.69
C ASN A 387 -17.66 -15.75 0.41
N LEU A 388 -16.57 -15.04 0.75
CA LEU A 388 -15.68 -15.44 1.85
C LEU A 388 -16.43 -15.51 3.19
N TYR A 389 -17.31 -14.54 3.44
CA TYR A 389 -18.13 -14.56 4.65
C TYR A 389 -19.11 -15.75 4.64
N SER A 390 -19.68 -16.13 3.51
CA SER A 390 -20.56 -17.30 3.41
C SER A 390 -19.84 -18.60 3.78
N MET A 391 -18.54 -18.74 3.47
CA MET A 391 -17.74 -19.90 3.87
C MET A 391 -17.62 -20.04 5.38
N THR A 392 -17.69 -18.95 6.15
CA THR A 392 -17.71 -19.02 7.62
C THR A 392 -19.00 -19.69 8.15
N LYS A 393 -20.08 -19.65 7.39
CA LYS A 393 -21.35 -20.32 7.74
C LYS A 393 -21.33 -21.79 7.41
N LEU A 394 -20.64 -22.17 6.32
CA LEU A 394 -20.47 -23.56 5.93
C LEU A 394 -19.47 -24.30 6.85
N TYR A 395 -18.42 -23.61 7.30
CA TYR A 395 -17.37 -24.19 8.14
C TYR A 395 -17.13 -23.37 9.42
N PRO A 396 -18.13 -23.24 10.31
CA PRO A 396 -18.11 -22.28 11.42
C PRO A 396 -17.06 -22.57 12.51
N LYS A 397 -16.45 -23.77 12.49
CA LYS A 397 -15.38 -24.15 13.43
C LYS A 397 -13.97 -24.03 12.84
N ASN A 398 -13.86 -23.71 11.56
CA ASN A 398 -12.59 -23.78 10.83
C ASN A 398 -12.28 -22.53 10.03
N ILE A 399 -13.29 -21.71 9.70
CA ILE A 399 -13.11 -20.50 8.89
C ILE A 399 -13.62 -19.29 9.64
N VAL A 400 -12.79 -18.25 9.70
CA VAL A 400 -13.15 -16.96 10.28
C VAL A 400 -12.94 -15.85 9.26
N PHE A 401 -13.85 -14.89 9.20
CA PHE A 401 -13.69 -13.63 8.48
C PHE A 401 -13.67 -12.48 9.49
N LEU A 402 -12.52 -11.79 9.59
CA LEU A 402 -12.37 -10.61 10.43
C LEU A 402 -12.80 -9.36 9.64
N GLN A 403 -13.85 -8.71 10.12
CA GLN A 403 -14.41 -7.53 9.50
C GLN A 403 -13.53 -6.29 9.76
N ASP A 404 -13.67 -5.31 8.89
CA ASP A 404 -13.02 -4.00 9.00
C ASP A 404 -11.49 -4.06 9.14
N TYR A 405 -10.84 -4.73 8.17
CA TYR A 405 -9.39 -4.88 8.10
C TYR A 405 -8.65 -3.56 8.30
N ASP A 406 -7.70 -3.54 9.23
CA ASP A 406 -6.86 -2.40 9.57
C ASP A 406 -5.43 -2.82 9.95
N ILE A 407 -4.58 -1.87 10.38
CA ILE A 407 -3.20 -2.10 10.82
C ILE A 407 -3.15 -3.09 12.00
N LYS A 408 -4.09 -2.99 12.96
CA LYS A 408 -4.13 -3.88 14.14
C LYS A 408 -4.36 -5.32 13.73
N ILE A 409 -5.38 -5.58 12.89
CA ILE A 409 -5.65 -6.91 12.34
C ILE A 409 -4.46 -7.40 11.51
N GLY A 410 -3.89 -6.53 10.69
CA GLY A 410 -2.70 -6.85 9.88
C GLY A 410 -1.52 -7.32 10.73
N LYS A 411 -1.20 -6.62 11.83
CA LYS A 411 -0.14 -7.00 12.78
C LYS A 411 -0.41 -8.37 13.42
N ILE A 412 -1.62 -8.57 13.93
CA ILE A 412 -1.99 -9.79 14.64
C ILE A 412 -1.89 -11.01 13.70
N LEU A 413 -2.43 -10.90 12.49
CA LEU A 413 -2.43 -12.00 11.53
C LEU A 413 -1.03 -12.32 11.00
N THR A 414 -0.22 -11.31 10.66
CA THR A 414 1.14 -11.55 10.13
C THR A 414 2.13 -12.01 11.19
N ARG A 415 1.74 -12.02 12.47
CA ARG A 415 2.53 -12.54 13.60
C ARG A 415 2.06 -13.92 14.08
N GLY A 416 0.75 -14.19 14.00
CA GLY A 416 0.14 -15.36 14.64
C GLY A 416 -0.30 -16.47 13.70
N CYS A 417 -0.47 -16.24 12.39
CA CYS A 417 -0.71 -17.32 11.43
C CYS A 417 0.53 -18.19 11.27
N ASP A 418 0.35 -19.47 10.91
CA ASP A 418 1.46 -20.36 10.58
C ASP A 418 1.93 -20.15 9.13
N VAL A 419 0.97 -19.95 8.23
CA VAL A 419 1.20 -19.74 6.80
C VAL A 419 0.47 -18.51 6.31
N TRP A 420 1.11 -17.75 5.44
CA TRP A 420 0.55 -16.59 4.77
C TRP A 420 0.33 -16.88 3.29
N LEU A 421 -0.93 -16.89 2.87
CA LEU A 421 -1.32 -17.23 1.50
C LEU A 421 -1.36 -15.97 0.62
N ASN A 422 -0.70 -16.05 -0.55
CA ASN A 422 -0.77 -15.05 -1.61
C ASN A 422 -0.91 -15.73 -2.97
N ASN A 423 -2.01 -15.48 -3.65
CA ASN A 423 -2.31 -16.15 -4.92
C ASN A 423 -2.85 -15.17 -5.98
N PRO A 424 -2.14 -14.05 -6.23
CA PRO A 424 -2.53 -13.12 -7.26
C PRO A 424 -2.41 -13.75 -8.66
N ILE A 425 -3.10 -13.18 -9.64
CA ILE A 425 -2.83 -13.48 -11.05
C ILE A 425 -1.53 -12.78 -11.43
N ARG A 426 -0.52 -13.54 -11.83
CA ARG A 426 0.75 -12.99 -12.31
C ARG A 426 0.58 -12.38 -13.72
N PRO A 427 1.15 -11.19 -14.01
CA PRO A 427 1.99 -10.33 -13.17
C PRO A 427 1.24 -9.12 -12.56
N MET A 428 0.03 -9.31 -12.06
CA MET A 428 -0.86 -8.22 -11.61
C MET A 428 -0.58 -7.69 -10.18
N GLU A 429 0.33 -8.32 -9.43
CA GLU A 429 0.78 -7.80 -8.13
C GLU A 429 2.07 -6.99 -8.31
N ALA A 430 2.01 -5.67 -8.12
CA ALA A 430 3.18 -4.81 -8.30
C ALA A 430 4.30 -5.15 -7.30
N SER A 431 3.96 -5.40 -6.04
CA SER A 431 4.89 -5.82 -5.01
C SER A 431 4.21 -6.71 -3.97
N GLY A 432 3.18 -6.21 -3.27
CA GLY A 432 2.62 -6.85 -2.09
C GLY A 432 3.59 -6.78 -0.91
N THR A 433 3.14 -6.27 0.25
CA THR A 433 4.01 -6.12 1.43
C THR A 433 3.57 -6.98 2.61
N SER A 434 2.38 -7.59 2.56
CA SER A 434 1.86 -8.42 3.66
C SER A 434 2.69 -9.68 3.89
N GLY A 435 3.16 -10.32 2.81
CA GLY A 435 4.05 -11.48 2.89
C GLY A 435 5.42 -11.15 3.49
N MET A 436 5.96 -9.95 3.24
CA MET A 436 7.20 -9.48 3.88
C MET A 436 7.02 -9.36 5.39
N LYS A 437 5.87 -8.81 5.85
CA LYS A 437 5.52 -8.67 7.27
C LYS A 437 5.36 -10.03 7.95
N ALA A 438 4.72 -10.97 7.27
CA ALA A 438 4.60 -12.35 7.73
C ALA A 438 5.97 -13.02 7.86
N ALA A 439 6.79 -12.92 6.82
CA ALA A 439 8.12 -13.55 6.77
C ALA A 439 9.05 -13.10 7.90
N MET A 440 9.06 -11.79 8.24
CA MET A 440 9.91 -11.29 9.34
C MET A 440 9.46 -11.72 10.74
N ASN A 441 8.28 -12.33 10.84
CA ASN A 441 7.78 -12.96 12.07
C ASN A 441 7.87 -14.49 12.04
N GLY A 442 8.51 -15.06 11.01
CA GLY A 442 8.62 -16.50 10.84
C GLY A 442 7.35 -17.19 10.34
N VAL A 443 6.34 -16.42 9.95
CA VAL A 443 5.13 -16.92 9.26
C VAL A 443 5.52 -17.24 7.82
N LEU A 444 5.36 -18.50 7.40
CA LEU A 444 5.87 -18.97 6.13
C LEU A 444 4.94 -18.57 4.96
N ASN A 445 5.51 -18.01 3.91
CA ASN A 445 4.73 -17.66 2.72
C ASN A 445 4.44 -18.89 1.87
N LEU A 446 3.19 -19.04 1.45
CA LEU A 446 2.71 -19.91 0.38
C LEU A 446 2.15 -19.00 -0.72
N SER A 447 2.91 -18.79 -1.78
CA SER A 447 2.59 -17.70 -2.72
C SER A 447 2.90 -18.05 -4.17
N VAL A 448 2.06 -17.54 -5.07
CA VAL A 448 2.38 -17.45 -6.50
C VAL A 448 3.65 -16.60 -6.66
N LEU A 449 4.46 -16.92 -7.67
CA LEU A 449 5.69 -16.18 -8.01
C LEU A 449 5.36 -14.83 -8.66
N ASP A 450 4.75 -13.92 -7.89
CA ASP A 450 4.37 -12.58 -8.31
C ASP A 450 4.79 -11.55 -7.26
N GLY A 451 4.80 -10.27 -7.65
CA GLY A 451 5.21 -9.17 -6.79
C GLY A 451 6.66 -9.32 -6.29
N TRP A 452 6.84 -9.27 -4.96
CA TRP A 452 8.15 -9.38 -4.30
C TRP A 452 8.66 -10.83 -4.20
N TRP A 453 7.75 -11.82 -4.23
CA TRP A 453 8.08 -13.20 -3.88
C TRP A 453 9.12 -13.86 -4.80
N PRO A 454 9.16 -13.62 -6.14
CA PRO A 454 10.22 -14.13 -7.00
C PRO A 454 11.64 -13.68 -6.59
N GLU A 455 11.75 -12.58 -5.86
CA GLU A 455 13.05 -12.03 -5.44
C GLU A 455 13.58 -12.68 -4.17
N GLY A 456 12.71 -13.27 -3.33
CA GLY A 456 13.08 -13.83 -2.04
C GLY A 456 12.85 -15.34 -1.91
N CYS A 457 11.98 -15.93 -2.72
CA CYS A 457 11.57 -17.32 -2.59
C CYS A 457 12.71 -18.31 -2.84
N LYS A 458 12.93 -19.14 -1.83
CA LYS A 458 13.68 -20.40 -1.94
C LYS A 458 12.75 -21.51 -1.51
N HIS A 459 12.11 -22.16 -2.51
CA HIS A 459 11.07 -23.17 -2.29
C HIS A 459 11.49 -24.26 -1.32
N GLY A 460 10.67 -24.54 -0.30
CA GLY A 460 10.95 -25.52 0.75
C GLY A 460 12.05 -25.13 1.74
N VAL A 461 12.62 -23.90 1.64
CA VAL A 461 13.68 -23.37 2.51
C VAL A 461 13.19 -22.19 3.34
N ASN A 462 12.52 -21.18 2.73
CA ASN A 462 12.00 -20.00 3.44
C ASN A 462 10.51 -19.75 3.19
N GLY A 463 9.83 -20.69 2.57
CA GLY A 463 8.44 -20.68 2.18
C GLY A 463 8.23 -21.55 0.95
N TRP A 464 7.08 -21.44 0.32
CA TRP A 464 6.70 -22.25 -0.85
C TRP A 464 6.17 -21.40 -1.99
N GLN A 465 6.54 -21.77 -3.21
CA GLN A 465 5.95 -21.22 -4.42
C GLN A 465 4.70 -22.00 -4.84
N ILE A 466 3.72 -21.29 -5.39
CA ILE A 466 2.58 -21.83 -6.11
C ILE A 466 2.85 -21.61 -7.59
N GLY A 467 2.70 -22.65 -8.40
CA GLY A 467 3.00 -22.60 -9.84
C GLY A 467 4.49 -22.41 -10.13
N ASN A 468 4.77 -22.14 -11.40
CA ASN A 468 6.12 -21.97 -11.93
C ASN A 468 6.35 -20.62 -12.62
N GLY A 469 5.47 -19.63 -12.34
CA GLY A 469 5.50 -18.33 -13.02
C GLY A 469 4.74 -18.29 -14.34
N TYR A 470 3.83 -19.23 -14.57
CA TYR A 470 2.99 -19.27 -15.77
C TYR A 470 2.05 -18.06 -15.88
N GLU A 471 1.97 -17.46 -17.08
CA GLU A 471 1.17 -16.26 -17.38
C GLU A 471 0.10 -16.51 -18.50
N GLY A 472 -0.17 -17.77 -18.86
CA GLY A 472 -1.14 -18.11 -19.90
C GLY A 472 -2.60 -18.13 -19.40
N GLU A 473 -3.53 -18.43 -20.31
CA GLU A 473 -4.98 -18.40 -20.06
C GLU A 473 -5.42 -19.39 -18.97
N ASP A 474 -4.76 -20.55 -18.85
CA ASP A 474 -5.06 -21.59 -17.85
C ASP A 474 -4.44 -21.30 -16.45
N HIS A 475 -4.05 -20.07 -16.17
CA HIS A 475 -3.36 -19.70 -14.92
C HIS A 475 -4.14 -20.08 -13.66
N GLU A 476 -5.47 -20.03 -13.66
CA GLU A 476 -6.28 -20.40 -12.50
C GLU A 476 -6.17 -21.89 -12.20
N ARG A 477 -6.29 -22.73 -13.22
CA ARG A 477 -6.17 -24.19 -13.09
C ARG A 477 -4.75 -24.57 -12.68
N ASN A 478 -3.73 -24.02 -13.34
CA ASN A 478 -2.33 -24.28 -13.06
C ASN A 478 -1.96 -23.95 -11.62
N ASP A 479 -2.33 -22.75 -11.15
CA ASP A 479 -2.04 -22.31 -9.79
C ASP A 479 -2.86 -23.07 -8.75
N SER A 480 -4.11 -23.42 -9.04
CA SER A 480 -4.96 -24.21 -8.13
C SER A 480 -4.38 -25.62 -7.95
N GLU A 481 -4.04 -26.32 -9.02
CA GLU A 481 -3.42 -27.65 -8.97
C GLU A 481 -2.11 -27.62 -8.18
N SER A 482 -1.26 -26.61 -8.45
CA SER A 482 -0.01 -26.42 -7.73
C SER A 482 -0.21 -26.09 -6.25
N LEU A 483 -1.17 -25.21 -5.92
CA LEU A 483 -1.51 -24.89 -4.53
C LEU A 483 -1.84 -26.15 -3.72
N TYR A 484 -2.74 -26.99 -4.24
CA TYR A 484 -3.14 -28.19 -3.54
C TYR A 484 -2.03 -29.22 -3.45
N LYS A 485 -1.23 -29.39 -4.53
CA LYS A 485 -0.06 -30.27 -4.49
C LYS A 485 0.91 -29.85 -3.38
N VAL A 486 1.32 -28.60 -3.37
CA VAL A 486 2.26 -28.07 -2.37
C VAL A 486 1.66 -28.15 -0.96
N LEU A 487 0.36 -27.85 -0.81
CA LEU A 487 -0.32 -27.91 0.49
C LEU A 487 -0.32 -29.34 1.06
N LEU A 488 -0.65 -30.33 0.23
CA LEU A 488 -0.79 -31.74 0.66
C LEU A 488 0.57 -32.45 0.82
N GLU A 489 1.50 -32.22 -0.11
CA GLU A 489 2.76 -32.98 -0.15
C GLU A 489 3.87 -32.34 0.68
N GLU A 490 3.80 -31.02 0.92
CA GLU A 490 4.88 -30.28 1.57
C GLU A 490 4.44 -29.52 2.83
N VAL A 491 3.46 -28.61 2.76
CA VAL A 491 3.12 -27.72 3.87
C VAL A 491 2.59 -28.52 5.06
N ILE A 492 1.53 -29.33 4.85
CA ILE A 492 0.89 -30.13 5.91
C ILE A 492 1.87 -31.11 6.55
N PRO A 493 2.62 -31.93 5.77
CA PRO A 493 3.60 -32.85 6.36
C PRO A 493 4.73 -32.14 7.10
N THR A 494 5.18 -30.96 6.58
CA THR A 494 6.25 -30.22 7.26
C THR A 494 5.78 -29.64 8.60
N TYR A 495 4.55 -29.15 8.67
CA TYR A 495 3.97 -28.59 9.90
C TYR A 495 3.78 -29.66 10.99
N TYR A 496 3.19 -30.81 10.64
CA TYR A 496 2.83 -31.84 11.62
C TYR A 496 3.97 -32.78 11.95
N ASP A 497 4.77 -33.18 10.96
CA ASP A 497 5.69 -34.32 11.11
C ASP A 497 7.17 -33.88 11.12
N LYS A 498 7.54 -32.67 10.62
CA LYS A 498 8.93 -32.23 10.45
C LYS A 498 9.21 -30.93 11.20
N LYS A 499 9.07 -30.94 12.51
CA LYS A 499 9.15 -29.76 13.38
C LYS A 499 10.47 -28.96 13.23
N ASP A 500 11.60 -29.66 13.17
CA ASP A 500 12.92 -29.03 13.04
C ASP A 500 13.07 -28.32 11.68
N LYS A 501 12.57 -28.94 10.61
CA LYS A 501 12.52 -28.32 9.29
C LYS A 501 11.66 -27.07 9.32
N TRP A 502 10.50 -27.09 9.98
CA TRP A 502 9.63 -25.92 10.12
C TRP A 502 10.36 -24.76 10.79
N VAL A 503 11.05 -25.00 11.92
CA VAL A 503 11.83 -23.98 12.63
C VAL A 503 12.98 -23.45 11.77
N SER A 504 13.67 -24.32 11.04
CA SER A 504 14.73 -23.91 10.11
C SER A 504 14.17 -23.00 9.00
N MET A 505 13.00 -23.31 8.45
CA MET A 505 12.32 -22.48 7.47
C MET A 505 11.91 -21.13 8.05
N MET A 506 11.38 -21.09 9.29
CA MET A 506 11.05 -19.84 9.99
C MET A 506 12.29 -18.93 10.11
N ARG A 507 13.45 -19.48 10.51
CA ARG A 507 14.71 -18.72 10.60
C ARG A 507 15.13 -18.15 9.25
N SER A 508 15.11 -18.98 8.21
CA SER A 508 15.46 -18.54 6.84
C SER A 508 14.51 -17.48 6.30
N SER A 509 13.22 -17.55 6.66
CA SER A 509 12.22 -16.57 6.30
C SER A 509 12.45 -15.21 6.98
N ILE A 510 12.76 -15.23 8.29
CA ILE A 510 13.11 -14.03 9.06
C ILE A 510 14.37 -13.37 8.51
N GLU A 511 15.44 -14.14 8.31
CA GLU A 511 16.72 -13.65 7.78
C GLU A 511 16.54 -12.94 6.44
N MET A 512 15.87 -13.59 5.50
CA MET A 512 15.56 -13.03 4.19
C MET A 512 14.79 -11.71 4.31
N SER A 513 13.69 -11.71 5.07
CA SER A 513 12.76 -10.58 5.06
C SER A 513 13.28 -9.39 5.84
N SER A 514 13.88 -9.60 7.02
CA SER A 514 14.32 -8.50 7.89
C SER A 514 15.44 -7.65 7.28
N PHE A 515 16.16 -8.16 6.30
CA PHE A 515 17.24 -7.48 5.62
C PHE A 515 16.84 -7.01 4.22
N GLN A 516 16.52 -7.97 3.33
CA GLN A 516 16.29 -7.71 1.92
C GLN A 516 15.01 -6.91 1.67
N PHE A 517 14.00 -7.07 2.51
CA PHE A 517 12.70 -6.42 2.36
C PHE A 517 12.39 -5.42 3.48
N SER A 518 13.43 -4.84 4.08
CA SER A 518 13.29 -3.75 5.04
C SER A 518 13.07 -2.40 4.35
N ALA A 519 12.28 -1.53 4.99
CA ALA A 519 12.11 -0.16 4.52
C ALA A 519 13.41 0.66 4.65
N GLU A 520 14.33 0.25 5.52
CA GLU A 520 15.67 0.85 5.62
C GLU A 520 16.47 0.65 4.34
N ARG A 521 16.55 -0.59 3.82
CA ARG A 521 17.21 -0.89 2.54
C ARG A 521 16.54 -0.09 1.40
N MET A 522 15.21 -0.11 1.33
CA MET A 522 14.44 0.60 0.32
C MET A 522 14.74 2.12 0.35
N LEU A 523 14.74 2.73 1.53
CA LEU A 523 14.98 4.17 1.66
C LEU A 523 16.42 4.54 1.30
N LYS A 524 17.41 3.71 1.66
CA LYS A 524 18.80 3.88 1.23
C LYS A 524 18.93 3.82 -0.30
N GLU A 525 18.24 2.89 -0.95
CA GLU A 525 18.19 2.80 -2.42
C GLU A 525 17.53 4.05 -3.03
N TYR A 526 16.44 4.57 -2.45
CA TYR A 526 15.85 5.84 -2.91
C TYR A 526 16.87 6.99 -2.85
N TYR A 527 17.59 7.13 -1.73
CA TYR A 527 18.60 8.18 -1.62
C TYR A 527 19.71 8.00 -2.66
N ASN A 528 20.27 6.83 -2.79
CA ASN A 528 21.40 6.56 -3.68
C ASN A 528 21.04 6.60 -5.18
N LEU A 529 19.85 6.13 -5.55
CA LEU A 529 19.49 5.93 -6.96
C LEU A 529 18.54 7.00 -7.50
N MET A 530 17.76 7.66 -6.63
CA MET A 530 16.71 8.59 -7.04
C MET A 530 16.98 10.04 -6.57
N TYR A 531 17.46 10.23 -5.33
CA TYR A 531 17.52 11.58 -4.74
C TYR A 531 18.87 12.25 -4.95
N ILE A 532 19.98 11.55 -4.78
CA ILE A 532 21.32 12.09 -5.08
C ILE A 532 21.48 12.19 -6.60
N GLN A 533 22.01 13.35 -7.07
CA GLN A 533 22.26 13.60 -8.51
C GLN A 533 23.64 13.14 -8.89
#